data_30cfabc820497e665c561b85f3a6a69d
#
_entry.id   30cfabc820497e665c561b85f3a6a69d
#
_cell.length_a   1.000
_cell.length_b   1.000
_cell.length_c   1.000
_cell.angle_alpha   90.00
_cell.angle_beta   90.00
_cell.angle_gamma   90.00
#
_symmetry.space_group_name_H-M   'P 1'
#
loop_
_entity.id
_entity.type
_entity.pdbx_description
1 polymer ?
#
loop_
_entity_poly.entity_id
_entity_poly.type
_entity_poly.pdbx_seq_one_letter_code
_entity_poly.pdbx_strand_id
1 'polypeptide(L)'
;MTEQQNLNEDTNRNLGQATAKVVPRGSKEISNIFGDRRSSYNIEGYDRVIADEITDQQHQGIPLIDKAVIALVLIFTLLVFINFSFTSNDAKEDPDIDKTLFVTKIIELVILILFVLEISIRCFQNGFITYFSDCWSFFDALIIVASIVLIVLDLNLQGDAFTTISKVLRGIFRFLRLFLVFRKYNQVKKINNAGTRYTVRSPVEKVIEIMRDLADQFEDSDIIKQLNWGITHISNNTVYEPIIEGRKSEALGWLNQPQNQQLMASQESKKSSSIEIIFSNDTKLPEQLRQDFAQNILNLDYDYFSLFDRYDSAILTHLMCYYFEKEHLFSTLKISPDSFKKCMDQLGSNYHKENLYHNVIHAFDVTHTVYFFIEKCNFKEIGKLTKLDYSILLLSAAAHDVDHPGLNNIFLNNTRHELAMTYNDKSSLEQHHAATLFKCIRETELFSNFSIQDFKYFREKSISMILSTDNAMHGKDFNKLKARLASNDFDPGSKDKGICFDTLLHAADISNPFKPMKNYEKWTFRVLGEFWQQGDREKDMGLPVTMLCDRRTTNVAKSQIGFIDFMVLPYYNTLQQILPVLAEFMEQISENKRYWAEQIEHYQTLLNTQ
;
A
#
# COMPACT_ATOMS: atom_id res chain seq x y z
N MET A 1 62.60 -18.56 -24.61
CA MET A 1 61.95 -19.87 -24.54
C MET A 1 62.68 -20.65 -23.49
N THR A 2 61.98 -21.28 -22.56
CA THR A 2 62.46 -21.99 -21.38
C THR A 2 62.88 -21.10 -20.19
N GLU A 3 61.83 -20.64 -19.42
CA GLU A 3 61.97 -20.31 -17.98
C GLU A 3 60.66 -19.78 -17.35
N GLN A 4 59.49 -20.23 -17.80
CA GLN A 4 58.20 -19.81 -17.27
C GLN A 4 57.17 -20.96 -17.10
N GLN A 5 57.62 -22.16 -16.80
CA GLN A 5 56.72 -23.31 -16.62
C GLN A 5 56.83 -24.09 -15.29
N ASN A 6 57.50 -23.58 -14.25
CA ASN A 6 57.67 -24.30 -12.99
C ASN A 6 57.25 -23.53 -11.73
N LEU A 7 56.18 -22.77 -11.75
CA LEU A 7 55.68 -22.06 -10.55
C LEU A 7 54.17 -22.25 -10.28
N ASN A 8 53.52 -23.26 -10.86
CA ASN A 8 52.05 -23.45 -10.71
C ASN A 8 51.63 -24.82 -10.14
N GLU A 9 52.53 -25.62 -9.55
CA GLU A 9 52.13 -26.93 -8.98
C GLU A 9 52.21 -27.07 -7.45
N ASP A 10 52.65 -26.05 -6.69
CA ASP A 10 52.80 -26.16 -5.22
C ASP A 10 51.79 -25.38 -4.37
N THR A 11 50.72 -24.81 -4.95
CA THR A 11 49.70 -24.07 -4.19
C THR A 11 48.37 -24.82 -4.00
N ASN A 12 48.25 -26.08 -4.42
CA ASN A 12 46.99 -26.84 -4.36
C ASN A 12 46.99 -28.03 -3.37
N ARG A 13 47.85 -28.05 -2.35
CA ARG A 13 47.89 -29.16 -1.37
C ARG A 13 47.67 -28.78 0.10
N ASN A 14 47.18 -27.60 0.48
CA ASN A 14 46.93 -27.25 1.89
C ASN A 14 45.63 -26.50 2.17
N LEU A 15 44.53 -26.80 1.48
CA LEU A 15 43.20 -26.27 1.79
C LEU A 15 42.16 -27.40 1.97
N GLY A 16 42.52 -28.39 2.74
CA GLY A 16 41.63 -29.46 3.15
C GLY A 16 41.84 -29.79 4.62
N GLN A 17 40.96 -29.32 5.47
CA GLN A 17 40.71 -29.65 6.88
C GLN A 17 40.86 -28.47 7.84
N ALA A 18 39.79 -27.67 7.94
CA ALA A 18 39.36 -27.02 9.18
C ALA A 18 37.90 -26.48 9.02
N THR A 19 36.95 -27.38 8.92
CA THR A 19 35.54 -27.03 9.24
C THR A 19 35.30 -27.35 10.71
N ALA A 20 35.63 -26.42 11.58
CA ALA A 20 35.19 -26.46 12.97
C ALA A 20 33.69 -26.19 13.02
N LYS A 21 32.91 -27.21 13.38
CA LYS A 21 31.49 -27.10 13.76
C LYS A 21 31.39 -26.25 15.02
N VAL A 22 31.00 -25.00 14.89
CA VAL A 22 30.49 -24.21 16.01
C VAL A 22 28.98 -24.54 16.14
N VAL A 23 28.64 -25.38 17.08
CA VAL A 23 27.25 -25.63 17.50
C VAL A 23 26.94 -24.66 18.65
N PRO A 24 25.96 -23.77 18.55
CA PRO A 24 25.57 -22.94 19.68
C PRO A 24 24.94 -23.82 20.77
N ARG A 25 25.48 -23.75 22.00
CA ARG A 25 24.79 -24.29 23.18
C ARG A 25 23.53 -23.46 23.45
N GLY A 26 22.37 -24.00 23.18
CA GLY A 26 21.07 -23.36 23.41
C GLY A 26 19.91 -23.98 22.65
N SER A 27 20.17 -24.91 21.70
CA SER A 27 19.14 -25.46 20.81
C SER A 27 18.35 -26.66 21.38
N LYS A 28 18.56 -27.08 22.61
CA LYS A 28 17.87 -28.26 23.19
C LYS A 28 16.59 -27.95 23.99
N GLU A 29 16.37 -26.72 24.41
CA GLU A 29 15.15 -26.38 25.17
C GLU A 29 14.00 -25.85 24.28
N ILE A 30 14.28 -25.38 23.08
CA ILE A 30 13.24 -24.86 22.17
C ILE A 30 12.56 -25.97 21.36
N SER A 31 13.23 -27.12 21.14
CA SER A 31 12.65 -28.25 20.37
C SER A 31 11.51 -28.98 21.07
N ASN A 32 11.31 -28.77 22.36
CA ASN A 32 10.22 -29.42 23.11
C ASN A 32 8.90 -28.62 23.12
N ILE A 33 8.90 -27.39 22.63
CA ILE A 33 7.69 -26.54 22.59
C ILE A 33 7.00 -26.59 21.21
N PHE A 34 7.74 -26.90 20.15
CA PHE A 34 7.20 -27.04 18.80
C PHE A 34 7.45 -28.45 18.29
N GLY A 35 6.40 -29.28 18.31
CA GLY A 35 6.46 -30.64 17.79
C GLY A 35 6.97 -30.70 16.34
N ASP A 36 7.83 -31.68 16.10
CA ASP A 36 8.54 -31.97 14.86
C ASP A 36 7.58 -32.06 13.64
N ARG A 37 7.42 -30.95 12.90
CA ARG A 37 6.84 -30.95 11.56
C ARG A 37 7.79 -30.22 10.59
N ARG A 38 8.77 -30.96 10.09
CA ARG A 38 9.48 -30.56 8.87
C ARG A 38 8.54 -30.74 7.68
N SER A 39 7.92 -29.66 7.21
CA SER A 39 7.41 -29.60 5.86
C SER A 39 8.22 -28.55 5.09
N SER A 40 8.89 -29.00 4.04
CA SER A 40 9.55 -28.16 3.06
C SER A 40 8.49 -27.30 2.35
N TYR A 41 8.42 -26.03 2.67
CA TYR A 41 7.55 -25.09 1.96
C TYR A 41 8.22 -24.64 0.67
N ASN A 42 7.59 -25.02 -0.43
CA ASN A 42 7.92 -24.57 -1.78
C ASN A 42 7.37 -23.14 -1.95
N ILE A 43 8.22 -22.14 -2.13
CA ILE A 43 7.88 -20.72 -2.18
C ILE A 43 6.98 -20.38 -3.40
N GLU A 44 7.05 -21.16 -4.48
CA GLU A 44 6.19 -20.98 -5.67
C GLU A 44 4.71 -21.33 -5.46
N GLY A 45 4.35 -22.06 -4.39
CA GLY A 45 2.96 -22.39 -4.06
C GLY A 45 2.22 -21.28 -3.30
N TYR A 46 2.94 -20.39 -2.64
CA TYR A 46 2.32 -19.38 -1.75
C TYR A 46 1.60 -18.27 -2.52
N ASP A 47 2.16 -17.85 -3.65
CA ASP A 47 1.56 -16.80 -4.49
C ASP A 47 0.30 -17.28 -5.22
N ARG A 48 0.19 -18.57 -5.54
CA ARG A 48 -1.03 -19.14 -6.14
C ARG A 48 -2.15 -19.32 -5.13
N VAL A 49 -1.85 -19.74 -3.91
CA VAL A 49 -2.88 -19.93 -2.87
C VAL A 49 -3.51 -18.58 -2.47
N ILE A 50 -2.71 -17.51 -2.38
CA ILE A 50 -3.23 -16.17 -2.10
C ILE A 50 -4.04 -15.62 -3.29
N ALA A 51 -3.62 -15.88 -4.52
CA ALA A 51 -4.37 -15.45 -5.71
C ALA A 51 -5.69 -16.21 -5.84
N ASP A 52 -5.71 -17.50 -5.54
CA ASP A 52 -6.93 -18.34 -5.59
C ASP A 52 -7.89 -18.02 -4.43
N GLU A 53 -7.40 -17.74 -3.20
CA GLU A 53 -8.24 -17.27 -2.08
C GLU A 53 -8.81 -15.86 -2.33
N ILE A 54 -8.07 -14.97 -2.98
CA ILE A 54 -8.53 -13.61 -3.30
C ILE A 54 -9.58 -13.65 -4.42
N THR A 55 -9.44 -14.52 -5.42
CA THR A 55 -10.44 -14.66 -6.51
C THR A 55 -11.72 -15.33 -6.04
N ASP A 56 -11.66 -16.25 -5.08
CA ASP A 56 -12.84 -16.94 -4.56
C ASP A 56 -13.66 -16.09 -3.58
N GLN A 57 -13.05 -15.12 -2.90
CA GLN A 57 -13.76 -14.21 -1.99
C GLN A 57 -14.42 -13.00 -2.69
N GLN A 58 -14.04 -12.65 -3.91
CA GLN A 58 -14.61 -11.50 -4.64
C GLN A 58 -16.01 -11.72 -5.23
N HIS A 59 -16.54 -12.95 -5.23
CA HIS A 59 -17.86 -13.27 -5.80
C HIS A 59 -18.86 -13.88 -4.81
N GLN A 60 -18.61 -13.86 -3.52
CA GLN A 60 -19.59 -14.35 -2.54
C GLN A 60 -20.62 -13.26 -2.18
N GLY A 61 -21.64 -13.15 -3.03
CA GLY A 61 -22.96 -12.74 -2.59
C GLY A 61 -23.41 -13.64 -1.43
N ILE A 62 -24.48 -13.24 -0.66
CA ILE A 62 -25.01 -14.05 0.44
C ILE A 62 -25.01 -15.51 0.05
N PRO A 63 -24.34 -16.42 0.81
CA PRO A 63 -24.27 -17.83 0.47
C PRO A 63 -25.65 -18.41 0.17
N LEU A 64 -25.74 -19.31 -0.80
CA LEU A 64 -27.02 -19.88 -1.23
C LEU A 64 -27.80 -20.49 -0.06
N ILE A 65 -27.09 -21.08 0.91
CA ILE A 65 -27.65 -21.62 2.16
C ILE A 65 -28.31 -20.51 2.98
N ASP A 66 -27.67 -19.35 3.14
CA ASP A 66 -28.23 -18.23 3.93
C ASP A 66 -29.47 -17.63 3.24
N LYS A 67 -29.50 -17.56 1.90
CA LYS A 67 -30.70 -17.15 1.15
C LYS A 67 -31.85 -18.15 1.34
N ALA A 68 -31.57 -19.43 1.32
CA ALA A 68 -32.54 -20.49 1.54
C ALA A 68 -33.08 -20.44 2.99
N VAL A 69 -32.23 -20.21 3.99
CA VAL A 69 -32.64 -20.07 5.39
C VAL A 69 -33.54 -18.84 5.59
N ILE A 70 -33.21 -17.69 4.98
CA ILE A 70 -34.05 -16.49 5.04
C ILE A 70 -35.43 -16.77 4.44
N ALA A 71 -35.50 -17.40 3.27
CA ALA A 71 -36.77 -17.77 2.62
C ALA A 71 -37.61 -18.73 3.50
N LEU A 72 -36.98 -19.75 4.08
CA LEU A 72 -37.64 -20.69 4.98
C LEU A 72 -38.16 -20.01 6.25
N VAL A 73 -37.42 -19.08 6.85
CA VAL A 73 -37.87 -18.33 8.03
C VAL A 73 -39.06 -17.43 7.69
N LEU A 74 -39.08 -16.80 6.50
CA LEU A 74 -40.23 -16.00 6.05
C LEU A 74 -41.45 -16.87 5.83
N ILE A 75 -41.35 -18.02 5.18
CA ILE A 75 -42.46 -18.99 5.02
C ILE A 75 -42.95 -19.47 6.39
N PHE A 76 -42.02 -19.82 7.28
CA PHE A 76 -42.33 -20.25 8.64
C PHE A 76 -43.07 -19.18 9.45
N THR A 77 -42.73 -17.90 9.27
CA THR A 77 -43.40 -16.78 9.90
C THR A 77 -44.83 -16.57 9.33
N LEU A 78 -44.99 -16.74 8.01
CA LEU A 78 -46.33 -16.64 7.37
C LEU A 78 -47.28 -17.73 7.90
N LEU A 79 -46.81 -18.95 8.11
CA LEU A 79 -47.60 -20.03 8.70
C LEU A 79 -48.08 -19.72 10.13
N VAL A 80 -47.34 -18.88 10.88
CA VAL A 80 -47.80 -18.40 12.20
C VAL A 80 -49.11 -17.59 12.05
N PHE A 81 -49.14 -16.65 11.12
CA PHE A 81 -50.33 -15.81 10.92
C PHE A 81 -51.53 -16.65 10.54
N ILE A 82 -51.37 -17.67 9.69
CA ILE A 82 -52.43 -18.62 9.32
C ILE A 82 -52.91 -19.38 10.56
N ASN A 83 -52.01 -19.91 11.40
CA ASN A 83 -52.36 -20.63 12.60
C ASN A 83 -53.01 -19.76 13.68
N PHE A 84 -52.70 -18.46 13.74
CA PHE A 84 -53.34 -17.53 14.67
C PHE A 84 -54.71 -17.04 14.17
N SER A 85 -54.99 -17.11 12.87
CA SER A 85 -56.27 -16.68 12.27
C SER A 85 -57.41 -17.64 12.57
N PHE A 86 -57.11 -18.89 12.98
CA PHE A 86 -58.15 -19.89 13.33
C PHE A 86 -58.08 -20.24 14.81
N THR A 87 -59.21 -20.18 15.50
CA THR A 87 -59.35 -20.59 16.89
C THR A 87 -59.60 -22.09 17.00
N SER A 88 -59.41 -22.68 18.19
CA SER A 88 -59.72 -24.09 18.46
C SER A 88 -61.22 -24.38 18.35
N ASN A 89 -62.09 -23.36 18.45
CA ASN A 89 -63.51 -23.51 18.29
C ASN A 89 -63.90 -23.61 16.80
N ASP A 90 -63.25 -22.80 15.94
CA ASP A 90 -63.46 -22.85 14.47
C ASP A 90 -63.12 -24.26 13.93
N ALA A 91 -62.05 -24.89 14.43
CA ALA A 91 -61.65 -26.27 14.04
C ALA A 91 -62.63 -27.37 14.50
N LYS A 92 -63.41 -27.12 15.56
CA LYS A 92 -64.46 -28.04 16.03
C LYS A 92 -65.77 -27.92 15.22
N GLU A 93 -65.98 -26.77 14.61
CA GLU A 93 -67.16 -26.49 13.82
C GLU A 93 -67.01 -26.84 12.34
N ASP A 94 -65.78 -26.77 11.80
CA ASP A 94 -65.50 -27.02 10.39
C ASP A 94 -64.34 -28.06 10.21
N PRO A 95 -64.63 -29.26 9.68
CA PRO A 95 -63.64 -30.32 9.43
C PRO A 95 -62.56 -29.94 8.43
N ASP A 96 -62.74 -28.97 7.56
CA ASP A 96 -61.74 -28.52 6.59
C ASP A 96 -60.74 -27.56 7.24
N ILE A 97 -61.15 -26.81 8.25
CA ILE A 97 -60.24 -26.01 9.10
C ILE A 97 -59.34 -26.94 9.94
N ASP A 98 -59.89 -28.02 10.51
CA ASP A 98 -59.07 -29.00 11.28
C ASP A 98 -58.01 -29.65 10.39
N LYS A 99 -58.33 -30.08 9.18
CA LYS A 99 -57.36 -30.61 8.22
C LYS A 99 -56.30 -29.59 7.85
N THR A 100 -56.68 -28.32 7.66
CA THR A 100 -55.75 -27.23 7.34
C THR A 100 -54.78 -27.00 8.48
N LEU A 101 -55.22 -26.98 9.72
CA LEU A 101 -54.37 -26.85 10.92
C LEU A 101 -53.44 -28.05 11.10
N PHE A 102 -53.91 -29.26 10.78
CA PHE A 102 -53.06 -30.46 10.82
C PHE A 102 -51.95 -30.39 9.75
N VAL A 103 -52.30 -30.03 8.50
CA VAL A 103 -51.35 -29.88 7.42
C VAL A 103 -50.31 -28.78 7.73
N THR A 104 -50.72 -27.66 8.30
CA THR A 104 -49.77 -26.60 8.70
C THR A 104 -48.80 -27.04 9.77
N LYS A 105 -49.23 -27.87 10.74
CA LYS A 105 -48.34 -28.47 11.77
C LYS A 105 -47.30 -29.40 11.12
N ILE A 106 -47.68 -30.20 10.13
CA ILE A 106 -46.74 -31.06 9.40
C ILE A 106 -45.73 -30.24 8.62
N ILE A 107 -46.16 -29.18 7.90
CA ILE A 107 -45.24 -28.30 7.20
C ILE A 107 -44.28 -27.63 8.17
N GLU A 108 -44.72 -27.18 9.33
CA GLU A 108 -43.91 -26.59 10.38
C GLU A 108 -42.81 -27.58 10.84
N LEU A 109 -43.19 -28.86 11.06
CA LEU A 109 -42.24 -29.90 11.48
C LEU A 109 -41.17 -30.15 10.40
N VAL A 110 -41.57 -30.20 9.13
CA VAL A 110 -40.64 -30.36 7.99
C VAL A 110 -39.64 -29.21 7.93
N ILE A 111 -40.11 -27.97 8.12
CA ILE A 111 -39.23 -26.79 8.11
C ILE A 111 -38.24 -26.86 9.30
N LEU A 112 -38.67 -27.27 10.48
CA LEU A 112 -37.78 -27.44 11.64
C LEU A 112 -36.71 -28.51 11.41
N ILE A 113 -37.05 -29.62 10.74
CA ILE A 113 -36.08 -30.65 10.34
C ILE A 113 -35.05 -30.09 9.37
N LEU A 114 -35.47 -29.26 8.39
CA LEU A 114 -34.55 -28.59 7.49
C LEU A 114 -33.58 -27.66 8.23
N PHE A 115 -34.04 -27.01 9.30
CA PHE A 115 -33.16 -26.19 10.12
C PHE A 115 -32.15 -26.99 10.95
N VAL A 116 -32.55 -28.19 11.46
CA VAL A 116 -31.61 -29.11 12.11
C VAL A 116 -30.54 -29.58 11.12
N LEU A 117 -30.93 -29.85 9.87
CA LEU A 117 -30.01 -30.22 8.80
C LEU A 117 -29.02 -29.07 8.51
N GLU A 118 -29.50 -27.84 8.43
CA GLU A 118 -28.67 -26.64 8.25
C GLU A 118 -27.64 -26.47 9.36
N ILE A 119 -28.05 -26.60 10.64
CA ILE A 119 -27.12 -26.57 11.77
C ILE A 119 -26.09 -27.70 11.67
N SER A 120 -26.51 -28.89 11.30
CA SER A 120 -25.61 -30.03 11.13
C SER A 120 -24.55 -29.77 10.05
N ILE A 121 -24.93 -29.18 8.92
CA ILE A 121 -24.00 -28.78 7.85
C ILE A 121 -23.01 -27.74 8.36
N ARG A 122 -23.48 -26.72 9.11
CA ARG A 122 -22.59 -25.68 9.67
C ARG A 122 -21.65 -26.24 10.73
N CYS A 123 -22.10 -27.17 11.56
CA CYS A 123 -21.24 -27.87 12.51
C CYS A 123 -20.16 -28.68 11.81
N PHE A 124 -20.48 -29.29 10.67
CA PHE A 124 -19.53 -30.04 9.88
C PHE A 124 -18.50 -29.11 9.20
N GLN A 125 -18.94 -27.96 8.66
CA GLN A 125 -18.06 -27.00 7.99
C GLN A 125 -17.13 -26.26 8.95
N ASN A 126 -17.63 -25.81 10.11
CA ASN A 126 -16.91 -24.93 11.03
C ASN A 126 -16.33 -25.65 12.25
N GLY A 127 -16.62 -26.94 12.43
CA GLY A 127 -16.30 -27.69 13.62
C GLY A 127 -17.33 -27.50 14.74
N PHE A 128 -17.72 -28.61 15.42
CA PHE A 128 -18.79 -28.65 16.41
C PHE A 128 -18.53 -27.69 17.60
N ILE A 129 -17.32 -27.72 18.16
CA ILE A 129 -16.93 -26.88 19.31
C ILE A 129 -16.96 -25.41 18.94
N THR A 130 -16.43 -25.04 17.74
CA THR A 130 -16.38 -23.67 17.26
C THR A 130 -17.77 -23.10 17.00
N TYR A 131 -18.69 -23.91 16.45
CA TYR A 131 -20.07 -23.47 16.19
C TYR A 131 -20.83 -23.17 17.48
N PHE A 132 -20.73 -24.02 18.50
CA PHE A 132 -21.43 -23.88 19.79
C PHE A 132 -20.71 -22.97 20.80
N SER A 133 -19.49 -22.53 20.56
CA SER A 133 -18.81 -21.49 21.33
C SER A 133 -19.41 -20.09 21.08
N ASP A 134 -20.08 -19.88 19.95
CA ASP A 134 -20.87 -18.67 19.72
C ASP A 134 -22.21 -18.76 20.45
N CYS A 135 -22.42 -17.91 21.45
CA CYS A 135 -23.61 -17.83 22.28
C CYS A 135 -24.91 -17.72 21.46
N TRP A 136 -24.88 -17.07 20.32
CA TRP A 136 -26.06 -16.85 19.47
C TRP A 136 -26.40 -18.07 18.62
N SER A 137 -25.42 -18.80 18.15
CA SER A 137 -25.58 -20.06 17.44
C SER A 137 -26.12 -21.16 18.40
N PHE A 138 -25.64 -21.17 19.65
CA PHE A 138 -26.18 -22.00 20.70
C PHE A 138 -27.66 -21.68 20.99
N PHE A 139 -28.01 -20.38 21.06
CA PHE A 139 -29.37 -19.93 21.32
C PHE A 139 -30.33 -20.29 20.17
N ASP A 140 -29.89 -20.20 18.93
CA ASP A 140 -30.66 -20.59 17.73
C ASP A 140 -30.98 -22.11 17.76
N ALA A 141 -29.98 -22.95 18.06
CA ALA A 141 -30.16 -24.38 18.20
C ALA A 141 -31.15 -24.73 19.32
N LEU A 142 -31.06 -24.05 20.48
CA LEU A 142 -31.96 -24.24 21.60
C LEU A 142 -33.42 -23.92 21.23
N ILE A 143 -33.66 -22.83 20.51
CA ILE A 143 -35.01 -22.43 20.03
C ILE A 143 -35.59 -23.48 19.09
N ILE A 144 -34.77 -24.07 18.20
CA ILE A 144 -35.23 -25.10 17.26
C ILE A 144 -35.64 -26.35 18.04
N VAL A 145 -34.78 -26.83 18.97
CA VAL A 145 -35.08 -28.02 19.79
C VAL A 145 -36.36 -27.81 20.60
N ALA A 146 -36.49 -26.66 21.28
CA ALA A 146 -37.68 -26.31 22.04
C ALA A 146 -38.96 -26.27 21.17
N SER A 147 -38.84 -25.74 19.92
CA SER A 147 -39.96 -25.70 18.96
C SER A 147 -40.39 -27.10 18.53
N ILE A 148 -39.45 -28.01 18.28
CA ILE A 148 -39.74 -29.41 17.93
C ILE A 148 -40.47 -30.12 19.09
N VAL A 149 -39.95 -29.96 20.32
CA VAL A 149 -40.56 -30.55 21.52
C VAL A 149 -42.00 -30.07 21.69
N LEU A 150 -42.26 -28.76 21.52
CA LEU A 150 -43.63 -28.20 21.62
C LEU A 150 -44.58 -28.75 20.55
N ILE A 151 -44.11 -28.94 19.31
CA ILE A 151 -44.96 -29.52 18.23
C ILE A 151 -45.27 -31.01 18.57
N VAL A 152 -44.28 -31.77 18.99
CA VAL A 152 -44.47 -33.19 19.32
C VAL A 152 -45.43 -33.34 20.53
N LEU A 153 -45.33 -32.49 21.54
CA LEU A 153 -46.25 -32.47 22.66
C LEU A 153 -47.66 -32.07 22.24
N ASP A 154 -47.81 -31.08 21.35
CA ASP A 154 -49.08 -30.60 20.82
C ASP A 154 -49.81 -31.63 19.91
N LEU A 155 -49.03 -32.55 19.31
CA LEU A 155 -49.60 -33.67 18.54
C LEU A 155 -50.08 -34.83 19.43
N ASN A 156 -49.49 -35.01 20.65
CA ASN A 156 -49.75 -36.11 21.52
C ASN A 156 -50.68 -35.79 22.70
N LEU A 157 -50.79 -34.51 23.12
CA LEU A 157 -51.58 -34.09 24.29
C LEU A 157 -52.85 -33.36 23.83
N GLN A 158 -54.00 -33.93 24.11
CA GLN A 158 -55.32 -33.30 23.84
C GLN A 158 -55.75 -32.47 25.06
N GLY A 159 -55.61 -31.11 24.97
CA GLY A 159 -56.08 -30.21 26.04
C GLY A 159 -56.10 -28.76 25.53
N ASP A 160 -57.28 -28.14 25.57
CA ASP A 160 -57.51 -26.79 24.98
C ASP A 160 -56.59 -25.70 25.58
N ALA A 161 -56.28 -25.76 26.87
CA ALA A 161 -55.36 -24.83 27.54
C ALA A 161 -53.91 -25.03 27.12
N PHE A 162 -53.45 -26.29 26.96
CA PHE A 162 -52.09 -26.60 26.56
C PHE A 162 -51.83 -26.24 25.09
N THR A 163 -52.76 -26.51 24.20
CA THR A 163 -52.67 -26.13 22.76
C THR A 163 -52.57 -24.62 22.58
N THR A 164 -53.31 -23.83 23.40
CA THR A 164 -53.21 -22.36 23.33
C THR A 164 -51.86 -21.86 23.81
N ILE A 165 -51.34 -22.35 24.94
CA ILE A 165 -50.00 -21.99 25.46
C ILE A 165 -48.92 -22.40 24.48
N SER A 166 -48.99 -23.62 23.93
CA SER A 166 -48.06 -24.11 22.92
C SER A 166 -48.03 -23.26 21.66
N LYS A 167 -49.21 -22.80 21.15
CA LYS A 167 -49.32 -21.87 20.00
C LYS A 167 -48.60 -20.53 20.29
N VAL A 168 -48.84 -19.95 21.48
CA VAL A 168 -48.21 -18.66 21.85
C VAL A 168 -46.68 -18.80 21.99
N LEU A 169 -46.20 -19.83 22.66
CA LEU A 169 -44.74 -20.08 22.84
C LEU A 169 -44.06 -20.31 21.49
N ARG A 170 -44.64 -21.09 20.60
CA ARG A 170 -44.14 -21.28 19.23
C ARG A 170 -44.09 -19.97 18.45
N GLY A 171 -45.08 -19.12 18.60
CA GLY A 171 -45.10 -17.77 18.03
C GLY A 171 -43.90 -16.93 18.53
N ILE A 172 -43.66 -16.92 19.83
CA ILE A 172 -42.55 -16.20 20.45
C ILE A 172 -41.20 -16.74 19.93
N PHE A 173 -41.01 -18.07 19.91
CA PHE A 173 -39.75 -18.67 19.43
C PHE A 173 -39.47 -18.38 17.95
N ARG A 174 -40.52 -18.32 17.11
CA ARG A 174 -40.38 -17.93 15.69
C ARG A 174 -39.96 -16.46 15.54
N PHE A 175 -40.56 -15.56 16.35
CA PHE A 175 -40.18 -14.16 16.36
C PHE A 175 -38.75 -13.93 16.83
N LEU A 176 -38.30 -14.64 17.85
CA LEU A 176 -36.90 -14.64 18.30
C LEU A 176 -35.96 -15.13 17.20
N ARG A 177 -36.34 -16.15 16.44
CA ARG A 177 -35.55 -16.65 15.34
C ARG A 177 -35.46 -15.65 14.17
N LEU A 178 -36.56 -14.99 13.82
CA LEU A 178 -36.58 -13.92 12.84
C LEU A 178 -35.60 -12.81 13.26
N PHE A 179 -35.57 -12.44 14.53
CA PHE A 179 -34.65 -11.47 15.08
C PHE A 179 -33.17 -11.92 14.95
N LEU A 180 -32.88 -13.19 15.25
CA LEU A 180 -31.53 -13.75 15.10
C LEU A 180 -31.04 -13.73 13.65
N VAL A 181 -31.91 -14.11 12.70
CA VAL A 181 -31.60 -14.08 11.27
C VAL A 181 -31.39 -12.63 10.78
N PHE A 182 -32.24 -11.69 11.21
CA PHE A 182 -32.11 -10.27 10.85
C PHE A 182 -30.83 -9.65 11.43
N ARG A 183 -30.45 -10.01 12.65
CA ARG A 183 -29.20 -9.60 13.25
C ARG A 183 -28.00 -10.11 12.44
N LYS A 184 -28.00 -11.39 12.07
CA LYS A 184 -26.96 -12.01 11.24
C LYS A 184 -26.88 -11.33 9.86
N TYR A 185 -28.01 -11.04 9.24
CA TYR A 185 -28.09 -10.27 8.00
C TYR A 185 -27.48 -8.88 8.14
N ASN A 186 -27.79 -8.16 9.22
CA ASN A 186 -27.22 -6.83 9.47
C ASN A 186 -25.71 -6.88 9.79
N GLN A 187 -25.20 -7.97 10.41
CA GLN A 187 -23.77 -8.17 10.58
C GLN A 187 -23.08 -8.38 9.23
N VAL A 188 -23.61 -9.23 8.36
CA VAL A 188 -23.10 -9.45 7.01
C VAL A 188 -23.18 -8.17 6.18
N LYS A 189 -24.29 -7.42 6.29
CA LYS A 189 -24.42 -6.12 5.62
C LYS A 189 -23.48 -5.06 6.18
N LYS A 190 -23.17 -5.06 7.48
CA LYS A 190 -22.14 -4.19 8.07
C LYS A 190 -20.73 -4.57 7.60
N ILE A 191 -20.45 -5.85 7.40
CA ILE A 191 -19.17 -6.33 6.84
C ILE A 191 -19.08 -5.94 5.36
N ASN A 192 -20.17 -6.03 4.60
CA ASN A 192 -20.23 -5.66 3.18
C ASN A 192 -20.31 -4.13 2.95
N ASN A 193 -20.88 -3.36 3.88
CA ASN A 193 -20.97 -1.89 3.82
C ASN A 193 -19.82 -1.17 4.55
N ALA A 194 -19.15 -1.82 5.49
CA ALA A 194 -17.80 -1.47 5.83
C ALA A 194 -16.97 -1.90 4.63
N GLY A 195 -16.93 -1.05 3.60
CA GLY A 195 -16.16 -1.31 2.40
C GLY A 195 -14.88 -1.96 2.83
N THR A 196 -14.58 -3.09 2.25
CA THR A 196 -13.46 -3.96 2.56
C THR A 196 -12.25 -3.08 2.91
N ARG A 197 -12.10 -2.74 4.19
CA ARG A 197 -10.85 -2.24 4.72
C ARG A 197 -9.94 -3.46 4.69
N TYR A 198 -9.34 -3.70 3.54
CA TYR A 198 -8.16 -4.53 3.49
C TYR A 198 -7.13 -3.80 4.35
N THR A 199 -6.99 -4.20 5.59
CA THR A 199 -5.77 -3.94 6.31
C THR A 199 -4.73 -4.83 5.65
N VAL A 200 -4.01 -4.28 4.68
CA VAL A 200 -2.79 -4.91 4.17
C VAL A 200 -1.81 -4.88 5.34
N ARG A 201 -1.84 -5.94 6.14
CA ARG A 201 -0.87 -6.16 7.22
C ARG A 201 0.30 -6.89 6.60
N SER A 202 1.47 -6.33 6.74
CA SER A 202 2.67 -7.05 6.33
C SER A 202 2.93 -8.25 7.24
N PRO A 203 3.54 -9.33 6.75
CA PRO A 203 4.02 -10.43 7.60
C PRO A 203 4.87 -9.93 8.78
N VAL A 204 5.64 -8.87 8.59
CA VAL A 204 6.48 -8.23 9.61
C VAL A 204 5.62 -7.59 10.72
N GLU A 205 4.56 -6.87 10.38
CA GLU A 205 3.62 -6.33 11.38
C GLU A 205 2.97 -7.43 12.22
N LYS A 206 2.62 -8.54 11.57
CA LYS A 206 2.03 -9.69 12.28
C LYS A 206 3.03 -10.36 13.22
N VAL A 207 4.31 -10.46 12.83
CA VAL A 207 5.37 -10.97 13.72
C VAL A 207 5.57 -10.04 14.92
N ILE A 208 5.62 -8.73 14.70
CA ILE A 208 5.74 -7.74 15.79
C ILE A 208 4.54 -7.81 16.74
N GLU A 209 3.31 -7.96 16.23
CA GLU A 209 2.10 -8.12 17.03
C GLU A 209 2.19 -9.39 17.92
N ILE A 210 2.55 -10.53 17.33
CA ILE A 210 2.74 -11.80 18.06
C ILE A 210 3.79 -11.65 19.16
N MET A 211 4.93 -10.98 18.85
CA MET A 211 5.99 -10.78 19.85
C MET A 211 5.55 -9.86 20.99
N ARG A 212 4.71 -8.84 20.73
CA ARG A 212 4.11 -7.99 21.78
C ARG A 212 3.12 -8.77 22.63
N ASP A 213 2.21 -9.51 22.00
CA ASP A 213 1.24 -10.34 22.71
C ASP A 213 1.93 -11.40 23.60
N LEU A 214 3.06 -11.94 23.15
CA LEU A 214 3.90 -12.83 23.94
C LEU A 214 4.57 -12.09 25.11
N ALA A 215 5.12 -10.89 24.87
CA ALA A 215 5.76 -10.10 25.92
C ALA A 215 4.77 -9.74 27.04
N ASP A 216 3.50 -9.51 26.71
CA ASP A 216 2.43 -9.21 27.68
C ASP A 216 1.97 -10.46 28.48
N GLN A 217 2.27 -11.68 28.00
CA GLN A 217 1.89 -12.93 28.65
C GLN A 217 2.97 -13.49 29.57
N PHE A 218 4.22 -13.04 29.44
CA PHE A 218 5.33 -13.51 30.26
C PHE A 218 5.60 -12.57 31.44
N GLU A 219 5.83 -13.15 32.65
CA GLU A 219 6.29 -12.39 33.82
C GLU A 219 7.83 -12.35 33.92
N ASP A 220 8.54 -13.19 33.15
CA ASP A 220 9.99 -13.26 33.16
C ASP A 220 10.62 -12.06 32.44
N SER A 221 11.35 -11.24 33.22
CA SER A 221 11.96 -10.00 32.73
C SER A 221 13.00 -10.23 31.62
N ASP A 222 13.64 -11.38 31.56
CA ASP A 222 14.68 -11.67 30.56
C ASP A 222 14.06 -12.11 29.22
N ILE A 223 12.96 -12.84 29.25
CA ILE A 223 12.15 -13.16 28.07
C ILE A 223 11.57 -11.87 27.48
N ILE A 224 10.98 -11.00 28.32
CA ILE A 224 10.43 -9.70 27.90
C ILE A 224 11.52 -8.84 27.24
N LYS A 225 12.73 -8.78 27.80
CA LYS A 225 13.85 -8.04 27.20
C LYS A 225 14.26 -8.59 25.84
N GLN A 226 14.31 -9.93 25.66
CA GLN A 226 14.64 -10.56 24.40
C GLN A 226 13.57 -10.31 23.34
N LEU A 227 12.29 -10.37 23.69
CA LEU A 227 11.18 -10.05 22.79
C LEU A 227 11.23 -8.58 22.37
N ASN A 228 11.41 -7.66 23.31
CA ASN A 228 11.54 -6.23 23.01
C ASN A 228 12.79 -5.90 22.18
N TRP A 229 13.89 -6.60 22.41
CA TRP A 229 15.10 -6.52 21.56
C TRP A 229 14.76 -6.94 20.12
N GLY A 230 14.09 -8.08 19.93
CA GLY A 230 13.65 -8.56 18.61
C GLY A 230 12.70 -7.56 17.92
N ILE A 231 11.69 -7.07 18.63
CA ILE A 231 10.76 -6.05 18.14
C ILE A 231 11.52 -4.80 17.67
N THR A 232 12.49 -4.35 18.48
CA THR A 232 13.29 -3.16 18.16
C THR A 232 14.12 -3.34 16.90
N HIS A 233 14.81 -4.48 16.75
CA HIS A 233 15.65 -4.74 15.58
C HIS A 233 14.83 -4.97 14.30
N ILE A 234 13.69 -5.63 14.39
CA ILE A 234 12.77 -5.79 13.26
C ILE A 234 12.21 -4.42 12.85
N SER A 235 11.73 -3.61 13.82
CA SER A 235 11.16 -2.28 13.55
C SER A 235 12.17 -1.31 12.95
N ASN A 236 13.43 -1.38 13.38
CA ASN A 236 14.51 -0.52 12.90
C ASN A 236 15.19 -1.05 11.62
N ASN A 237 14.76 -2.21 11.10
CA ASN A 237 15.38 -2.88 9.96
C ASN A 237 16.88 -3.20 10.17
N THR A 238 17.30 -3.42 11.42
CA THR A 238 18.68 -3.74 11.80
C THR A 238 18.92 -5.24 12.02
N VAL A 239 17.96 -6.08 11.62
CA VAL A 239 18.05 -7.55 11.74
C VAL A 239 19.25 -8.13 10.98
N TYR A 240 19.66 -7.46 9.91
CA TYR A 240 20.79 -7.88 9.08
C TYR A 240 22.11 -7.19 9.44
N GLU A 241 22.10 -6.30 10.44
CA GLU A 241 23.34 -5.70 10.93
C GLU A 241 24.10 -6.71 11.79
N PRO A 242 25.40 -6.90 11.56
CA PRO A 242 26.18 -7.86 12.34
C PRO A 242 26.27 -7.43 13.81
N ILE A 243 25.90 -8.32 14.72
CA ILE A 243 26.12 -8.12 16.16
C ILE A 243 27.61 -8.42 16.41
N ILE A 244 28.38 -7.37 16.73
CA ILE A 244 29.80 -7.50 17.04
C ILE A 244 29.93 -7.75 18.55
N GLU A 245 30.07 -9.01 18.95
CA GLU A 245 30.43 -9.42 20.30
C GLU A 245 31.94 -9.50 20.43
N GLY A 246 32.58 -8.66 21.28
CA GLY A 246 34.02 -8.65 21.53
C GLY A 246 34.68 -7.28 21.39
N ARG A 247 36.01 -7.25 21.15
CA ARG A 247 36.77 -6.00 21.01
C ARG A 247 36.33 -5.22 19.78
N LYS A 248 35.45 -4.24 19.97
CA LYS A 248 34.88 -3.37 18.90
C LYS A 248 35.95 -2.70 18.01
N SER A 249 37.18 -2.46 18.53
CA SER A 249 38.22 -1.72 17.82
C SER A 249 38.84 -2.48 16.62
N GLU A 250 38.91 -3.81 16.68
CA GLU A 250 39.51 -4.60 15.60
C GLU A 250 38.53 -4.89 14.46
N ALA A 251 37.24 -5.20 14.79
CA ALA A 251 36.20 -5.43 13.79
C ALA A 251 35.81 -4.15 13.04
N LEU A 252 35.76 -3.00 13.72
CA LEU A 252 35.50 -1.69 13.10
C LEU A 252 36.63 -1.26 12.15
N GLY A 253 37.88 -1.70 12.38
CA GLY A 253 39.01 -1.45 11.49
C GLY A 253 38.86 -2.10 10.10
N TRP A 254 38.18 -3.24 10.00
CA TRP A 254 37.89 -3.91 8.73
C TRP A 254 36.63 -3.31 8.02
N LEU A 255 35.64 -2.90 8.79
CA LEU A 255 34.39 -2.32 8.25
C LEU A 255 34.56 -0.85 7.86
N ASN A 256 35.44 -0.10 8.55
CA ASN A 256 35.74 1.30 8.30
C ASN A 256 37.15 1.48 7.72
N GLN A 257 37.52 0.80 6.64
CA GLN A 257 38.73 1.17 5.94
C GLN A 257 38.57 2.57 5.34
N PRO A 258 39.32 3.58 5.79
CA PRO A 258 39.23 4.93 5.23
C PRO A 258 40.00 4.94 3.90
N GLN A 259 39.31 4.58 2.82
CA GLN A 259 39.91 4.69 1.47
C GLN A 259 40.07 6.14 0.98
N ASN A 260 39.69 7.16 1.76
CA ASN A 260 39.67 8.53 1.28
C ASN A 260 40.07 9.64 2.25
N GLN A 261 40.81 9.36 3.35
CA GLN A 261 41.25 10.46 4.23
C GLN A 261 42.44 11.26 3.70
N GLN A 262 43.22 10.75 2.74
CA GLN A 262 44.40 11.47 2.22
C GLN A 262 44.11 12.42 1.04
N LEU A 263 42.97 12.30 0.37
CA LEU A 263 42.56 13.23 -0.69
C LEU A 263 41.89 14.54 -0.17
N MET A 264 41.59 14.62 1.12
CA MET A 264 40.79 15.66 1.73
C MET A 264 41.60 16.83 2.31
N ALA A 265 42.91 16.65 2.52
CA ALA A 265 43.72 17.69 3.21
C ALA A 265 44.24 18.80 2.29
N SER A 266 44.02 18.73 0.97
CA SER A 266 44.63 19.69 0.03
C SER A 266 43.66 20.77 -0.52
N GLN A 267 42.41 20.85 -0.06
CA GLN A 267 41.43 21.81 -0.59
C GLN A 267 40.89 22.85 0.43
N GLU A 268 41.42 22.93 1.64
CA GLU A 268 40.90 23.86 2.68
C GLU A 268 41.35 25.32 2.59
N SER A 269 41.82 25.82 1.48
CA SER A 269 42.18 27.24 1.36
C SER A 269 41.59 27.92 0.14
N LYS A 270 40.26 28.13 0.12
CA LYS A 270 39.67 29.21 -0.66
C LYS A 270 38.82 30.11 0.24
N LYS A 271 39.29 31.35 0.38
CA LYS A 271 38.69 32.43 1.17
C LYS A 271 37.19 32.60 0.83
N SER A 272 36.38 32.73 1.89
CA SER A 272 35.03 33.29 1.87
C SER A 272 35.04 34.72 1.32
N SER A 273 34.76 34.87 0.04
CA SER A 273 34.28 36.17 -0.48
C SER A 273 32.76 36.13 -0.48
N SER A 274 32.13 37.18 0.04
CA SER A 274 30.69 37.40 -0.08
C SER A 274 30.33 37.40 -1.57
N ILE A 275 29.63 36.37 -2.04
CA ILE A 275 29.12 36.31 -3.40
C ILE A 275 27.91 37.23 -3.44
N GLU A 276 28.05 38.38 -4.10
CA GLU A 276 26.91 39.21 -4.46
C GLU A 276 26.14 38.44 -5.56
N ILE A 277 24.89 38.04 -5.28
CA ILE A 277 24.07 37.27 -6.21
C ILE A 277 23.52 38.25 -7.25
N ILE A 278 24.17 38.30 -8.38
CA ILE A 278 23.74 39.11 -9.54
C ILE A 278 22.93 38.18 -10.45
N PHE A 279 21.61 38.41 -10.52
CA PHE A 279 20.77 37.79 -11.53
C PHE A 279 21.05 38.43 -12.89
N SER A 280 21.50 37.66 -13.86
CA SER A 280 21.53 38.12 -15.26
C SER A 280 20.09 38.37 -15.75
N ASN A 281 19.92 39.20 -16.77
CA ASN A 281 18.59 39.46 -17.34
C ASN A 281 17.92 38.17 -17.86
N ASP A 282 18.71 37.17 -18.25
CA ASP A 282 18.24 35.88 -18.77
C ASP A 282 17.77 34.91 -17.67
N THR A 283 18.13 35.18 -16.39
CA THR A 283 17.69 34.37 -15.24
C THR A 283 16.46 34.92 -14.56
N LYS A 284 15.97 36.12 -14.95
CA LYS A 284 14.78 36.69 -14.35
C LYS A 284 13.52 36.00 -14.82
N LEU A 285 12.74 35.54 -13.85
CA LEU A 285 11.40 35.01 -14.10
C LEU A 285 10.51 36.10 -14.71
N PRO A 286 9.72 35.80 -15.77
CA PRO A 286 8.73 36.73 -16.30
C PRO A 286 7.80 37.23 -15.17
N GLU A 287 7.63 38.56 -15.05
CA GLU A 287 6.91 39.17 -13.92
C GLU A 287 5.47 38.66 -13.80
N GLN A 288 4.78 38.49 -14.94
CA GLN A 288 3.42 37.94 -14.93
C GLN A 288 3.36 36.50 -14.39
N LEU A 289 4.36 35.66 -14.72
CA LEU A 289 4.44 34.29 -14.22
C LEU A 289 4.81 34.27 -12.72
N ARG A 290 5.66 35.22 -12.29
CA ARG A 290 6.00 35.39 -10.85
C ARG A 290 4.76 35.72 -10.01
N GLN A 291 3.90 36.63 -10.51
CA GLN A 291 2.66 36.99 -9.85
C GLN A 291 1.68 35.82 -9.80
N ASP A 292 1.56 35.08 -10.89
CA ASP A 292 0.72 33.89 -10.98
C ASP A 292 1.17 32.79 -9.99
N PHE A 293 2.48 32.49 -9.94
CA PHE A 293 3.02 31.55 -8.95
C PHE A 293 2.78 32.04 -7.51
N ALA A 294 2.97 33.34 -7.24
CA ALA A 294 2.77 33.88 -5.89
C ALA A 294 1.34 33.69 -5.40
N GLN A 295 0.35 33.73 -6.28
CA GLN A 295 -1.07 33.60 -5.95
C GLN A 295 -1.55 32.14 -5.91
N ASN A 296 -1.05 31.30 -6.82
CA ASN A 296 -1.69 30.03 -7.12
C ASN A 296 -0.85 28.78 -6.80
N ILE A 297 0.45 28.92 -6.50
CA ILE A 297 1.39 27.80 -6.43
C ILE A 297 1.13 26.82 -5.26
N LEU A 298 0.29 27.15 -4.31
CA LEU A 298 -0.16 26.25 -3.22
C LEU A 298 -1.58 25.71 -3.46
N ASN A 299 -2.13 25.90 -4.66
CA ASN A 299 -3.45 25.40 -5.02
C ASN A 299 -3.32 24.09 -5.82
N LEU A 300 -3.97 23.02 -5.37
CA LEU A 300 -3.99 21.72 -6.07
C LEU A 300 -4.78 21.76 -7.39
N ASP A 301 -5.63 22.78 -7.60
CA ASP A 301 -6.37 23.00 -8.86
C ASP A 301 -5.59 23.87 -9.85
N TYR A 302 -4.29 24.05 -9.64
CA TYR A 302 -3.46 24.90 -10.50
C TYR A 302 -3.36 24.34 -11.93
N ASP A 303 -3.64 25.20 -12.94
CA ASP A 303 -3.66 24.79 -14.35
C ASP A 303 -2.28 24.87 -14.99
N TYR A 304 -1.41 23.94 -14.63
CA TYR A 304 -0.05 23.85 -15.17
C TYR A 304 -0.02 23.32 -16.62
N PHE A 305 -1.09 22.71 -17.14
CA PHE A 305 -1.16 22.31 -18.55
C PHE A 305 -1.16 23.52 -19.47
N SER A 306 -1.95 24.55 -19.14
CA SER A 306 -1.95 25.81 -19.90
C SER A 306 -0.60 26.56 -19.83
N LEU A 307 0.12 26.41 -18.72
CA LEU A 307 1.46 26.98 -18.60
C LEU A 307 2.47 26.23 -19.48
N PHE A 308 2.37 24.91 -19.56
CA PHE A 308 3.21 24.13 -20.45
C PHE A 308 2.99 24.51 -21.93
N ASP A 309 1.75 24.70 -22.37
CA ASP A 309 1.44 25.14 -23.71
C ASP A 309 2.10 26.49 -24.06
N ARG A 310 2.34 27.33 -23.06
CA ARG A 310 2.96 28.66 -23.24
C ARG A 310 4.48 28.68 -23.12
N TYR A 311 5.04 27.90 -22.21
CA TYR A 311 6.45 27.98 -21.81
C TYR A 311 7.26 26.74 -22.17
N ASP A 312 6.60 25.65 -22.62
CA ASP A 312 7.24 24.37 -22.95
C ASP A 312 8.09 23.83 -21.76
N SER A 313 9.20 23.20 -22.04
CA SER A 313 10.11 22.64 -21.01
C SER A 313 10.71 23.70 -20.08
N ALA A 314 10.75 24.97 -20.48
CA ALA A 314 11.23 26.05 -19.62
C ALA A 314 10.35 26.28 -18.39
N ILE A 315 9.12 25.77 -18.36
CA ILE A 315 8.22 25.95 -17.21
C ILE A 315 8.79 25.31 -15.93
N LEU A 316 9.48 24.17 -16.04
CA LEU A 316 10.14 23.53 -14.89
C LEU A 316 11.28 24.39 -14.34
N THR A 317 12.10 24.98 -15.24
CA THR A 317 13.15 25.92 -14.86
C THR A 317 12.56 27.14 -14.14
N HIS A 318 11.46 27.69 -14.67
CA HIS A 318 10.78 28.85 -14.06
C HIS A 318 10.24 28.51 -12.65
N LEU A 319 9.60 27.36 -12.47
CA LEU A 319 9.11 26.90 -11.18
C LEU A 319 10.25 26.78 -10.17
N MET A 320 11.32 26.12 -10.54
CA MET A 320 12.46 25.88 -9.67
C MET A 320 13.20 27.17 -9.33
N CYS A 321 13.37 28.09 -10.27
CA CYS A 321 13.92 29.43 -9.99
C CYS A 321 13.03 30.19 -8.99
N TYR A 322 11.71 30.14 -9.17
CA TYR A 322 10.77 30.76 -8.22
C TYR A 322 10.93 30.23 -6.80
N TYR A 323 10.99 28.90 -6.62
CA TYR A 323 11.16 28.30 -5.31
C TYR A 323 12.51 28.66 -4.69
N PHE A 324 13.60 28.61 -5.46
CA PHE A 324 14.94 28.93 -4.97
C PHE A 324 15.09 30.40 -4.57
N GLU A 325 14.44 31.32 -5.28
CA GLU A 325 14.38 32.74 -4.90
C GLU A 325 13.55 32.94 -3.64
N LYS A 326 12.31 32.42 -3.63
CA LYS A 326 11.36 32.60 -2.54
C LYS A 326 11.88 32.04 -1.22
N GLU A 327 12.55 30.90 -1.26
CA GLU A 327 13.11 30.24 -0.09
C GLU A 327 14.54 30.69 0.23
N HIS A 328 15.08 31.68 -0.46
CA HIS A 328 16.44 32.19 -0.28
C HIS A 328 17.53 31.11 -0.43
N LEU A 329 17.30 30.06 -1.27
CA LEU A 329 18.24 28.96 -1.43
C LEU A 329 19.52 29.38 -2.16
N PHE A 330 19.42 30.27 -3.14
CA PHE A 330 20.60 30.79 -3.86
C PHE A 330 21.63 31.41 -2.91
N SER A 331 21.18 32.33 -2.05
CA SER A 331 22.06 33.03 -1.12
C SER A 331 22.60 32.11 -0.03
N THR A 332 21.72 31.30 0.58
CA THR A 332 22.09 30.47 1.71
C THR A 332 23.04 29.34 1.31
N LEU A 333 22.79 28.70 0.18
CA LEU A 333 23.59 27.58 -0.33
C LEU A 333 24.74 28.04 -1.26
N LYS A 334 24.86 29.34 -1.49
CA LYS A 334 25.86 29.94 -2.41
C LYS A 334 25.83 29.31 -3.81
N ILE A 335 24.63 29.06 -4.32
CA ILE A 335 24.40 28.53 -5.66
C ILE A 335 24.32 29.69 -6.66
N SER A 336 25.07 29.61 -7.75
CA SER A 336 24.98 30.57 -8.84
C SER A 336 23.64 30.44 -9.57
N PRO A 337 22.81 31.50 -9.71
CA PRO A 337 21.58 31.46 -10.49
C PRO A 337 21.80 31.01 -11.95
N ASP A 338 22.91 31.42 -12.59
CA ASP A 338 23.23 31.03 -13.96
C ASP A 338 23.58 29.55 -14.08
N SER A 339 24.38 28.99 -13.15
CA SER A 339 24.67 27.56 -13.11
C SER A 339 23.41 26.76 -12.82
N PHE A 340 22.55 27.27 -11.93
CA PHE A 340 21.27 26.64 -11.60
C PHE A 340 20.34 26.59 -12.81
N LYS A 341 20.16 27.75 -13.50
CA LYS A 341 19.34 27.81 -14.70
C LYS A 341 19.85 26.85 -15.76
N LYS A 342 21.17 26.82 -16.04
CA LYS A 342 21.76 25.86 -16.98
C LYS A 342 21.46 24.41 -16.61
N CYS A 343 21.55 24.07 -15.31
CA CYS A 343 21.24 22.73 -14.83
C CYS A 343 19.77 22.38 -15.03
N MET A 344 18.86 23.29 -14.70
CA MET A 344 17.42 23.08 -14.87
C MET A 344 17.00 23.03 -16.35
N ASP A 345 17.58 23.86 -17.20
CA ASP A 345 17.34 23.82 -18.65
C ASP A 345 17.83 22.49 -19.25
N GLN A 346 18.98 21.99 -18.79
CA GLN A 346 19.49 20.69 -19.20
C GLN A 346 18.60 19.55 -18.68
N LEU A 347 18.13 19.59 -17.45
CA LEU A 347 17.17 18.62 -16.93
C LEU A 347 15.86 18.64 -17.72
N GLY A 348 15.28 19.81 -17.95
CA GLY A 348 14.04 19.96 -18.70
C GLY A 348 14.16 19.49 -20.16
N SER A 349 15.32 19.67 -20.79
CA SER A 349 15.57 19.20 -22.17
C SER A 349 15.78 17.68 -22.26
N ASN A 350 16.16 17.03 -21.18
CA ASN A 350 16.29 15.57 -21.12
C ASN A 350 14.95 14.84 -20.88
N TYR A 351 13.87 15.55 -20.56
CA TYR A 351 12.54 14.96 -20.57
C TYR A 351 12.02 14.84 -22.00
N HIS A 352 11.60 13.65 -22.41
CA HIS A 352 11.12 13.37 -23.76
C HIS A 352 9.71 13.92 -23.98
N LYS A 353 9.55 14.81 -24.97
CA LYS A 353 8.26 15.46 -25.28
C LYS A 353 7.23 14.52 -25.88
N GLU A 354 7.68 13.45 -26.52
CA GLU A 354 6.86 12.39 -27.09
C GLU A 354 6.19 11.50 -26.04
N ASN A 355 6.70 11.45 -24.82
CA ASN A 355 6.05 10.75 -23.73
C ASN A 355 4.74 11.43 -23.35
N LEU A 356 3.67 10.67 -23.26
CA LEU A 356 2.37 11.22 -22.90
C LEU A 356 2.28 11.58 -21.42
N TYR A 357 2.97 10.85 -20.54
CA TYR A 357 2.90 11.00 -19.08
C TYR A 357 4.26 11.37 -18.47
N HIS A 358 5.30 10.51 -18.62
CA HIS A 358 6.62 10.74 -18.01
C HIS A 358 7.41 11.79 -18.80
N ASN A 359 7.00 13.04 -18.64
CA ASN A 359 7.55 14.20 -19.30
C ASN A 359 7.70 15.39 -18.33
N VAL A 360 8.11 16.54 -18.83
CA VAL A 360 8.38 17.73 -18.00
C VAL A 360 7.15 18.26 -17.26
N ILE A 361 5.91 18.00 -17.74
CA ILE A 361 4.69 18.45 -17.05
C ILE A 361 4.50 17.60 -15.78
N HIS A 362 4.76 16.28 -15.87
CA HIS A 362 4.73 15.41 -14.71
C HIS A 362 5.79 15.80 -13.68
N ALA A 363 7.02 16.06 -14.11
CA ALA A 363 8.07 16.58 -13.24
C ALA A 363 7.67 17.90 -12.55
N PHE A 364 7.01 18.80 -13.26
CA PHE A 364 6.43 20.02 -12.66
C PHE A 364 5.39 19.69 -11.61
N ASP A 365 4.43 18.81 -11.91
CA ASP A 365 3.34 18.44 -10.99
C ASP A 365 3.87 17.77 -9.71
N VAL A 366 4.83 16.86 -9.84
CA VAL A 366 5.46 16.20 -8.68
C VAL A 366 6.24 17.21 -7.83
N THR A 367 7.02 18.10 -8.47
CA THR A 367 7.76 19.16 -7.75
C THR A 367 6.81 20.12 -7.04
N HIS A 368 5.72 20.52 -7.70
CA HIS A 368 4.66 21.34 -7.11
C HIS A 368 4.02 20.65 -5.91
N THR A 369 3.73 19.36 -6.00
CA THR A 369 3.12 18.59 -4.92
C THR A 369 4.06 18.42 -3.73
N VAL A 370 5.36 18.18 -3.96
CA VAL A 370 6.37 18.16 -2.89
C VAL A 370 6.42 19.52 -2.19
N TYR A 371 6.42 20.63 -2.93
CA TYR A 371 6.39 21.96 -2.34
C TYR A 371 5.10 22.23 -1.56
N PHE A 372 3.96 21.74 -2.04
CA PHE A 372 2.69 21.77 -1.31
C PHE A 372 2.80 21.02 0.04
N PHE A 373 3.41 19.85 0.08
CA PHE A 373 3.63 19.12 1.34
C PHE A 373 4.55 19.89 2.29
N ILE A 374 5.59 20.52 1.77
CA ILE A 374 6.52 21.31 2.58
C ILE A 374 5.82 22.51 3.22
N GLU A 375 5.12 23.34 2.42
CA GLU A 375 4.60 24.64 2.85
C GLU A 375 3.16 24.53 3.36
N LYS A 376 2.23 23.93 2.60
CA LYS A 376 0.81 23.88 2.97
C LYS A 376 0.55 22.85 4.04
N CYS A 377 1.19 21.67 3.96
CA CYS A 377 1.06 20.63 4.97
C CYS A 377 2.06 20.77 6.12
N ASN A 378 2.83 21.85 6.15
CA ASN A 378 3.75 22.24 7.23
C ASN A 378 4.88 21.23 7.51
N PHE A 379 5.29 20.46 6.50
CA PHE A 379 6.41 19.52 6.69
C PHE A 379 7.73 20.26 7.03
N LYS A 380 7.88 21.51 6.62
CA LYS A 380 9.07 22.33 6.98
C LYS A 380 9.34 22.37 8.49
N GLU A 381 8.29 22.52 9.30
CA GLU A 381 8.41 22.57 10.77
C GLU A 381 8.50 21.16 11.36
N ILE A 382 7.67 20.22 10.86
CA ILE A 382 7.63 18.82 11.30
C ILE A 382 8.98 18.15 11.05
N GLY A 383 9.52 18.29 9.86
CA GLY A 383 10.81 17.75 9.42
C GLY A 383 12.01 18.58 9.84
N LYS A 384 11.81 19.75 10.49
CA LYS A 384 12.87 20.71 10.84
C LYS A 384 13.80 20.94 9.66
N LEU A 385 13.23 21.33 8.51
CA LEU A 385 13.96 21.40 7.26
C LEU A 385 15.01 22.51 7.26
N THR A 386 16.23 22.15 6.89
CA THR A 386 17.29 23.09 6.54
C THR A 386 17.13 23.57 5.10
N LYS A 387 17.82 24.62 4.69
CA LYS A 387 17.82 25.06 3.28
C LYS A 387 18.44 24.01 2.34
N LEU A 388 19.36 23.19 2.85
CA LEU A 388 19.89 22.05 2.11
C LEU A 388 18.80 20.98 1.91
N ASP A 389 17.98 20.68 2.92
CA ASP A 389 16.86 19.75 2.82
C ASP A 389 15.83 20.21 1.77
N TYR A 390 15.51 21.52 1.73
CA TYR A 390 14.67 22.08 0.66
C TYR A 390 15.24 21.82 -0.73
N SER A 391 16.54 22.05 -0.92
CA SER A 391 17.18 21.83 -2.21
C SER A 391 17.17 20.34 -2.62
N ILE A 392 17.33 19.43 -1.65
CA ILE A 392 17.23 17.98 -1.87
C ILE A 392 15.84 17.61 -2.34
N LEU A 393 14.80 18.00 -1.59
CA LEU A 393 13.40 17.67 -1.90
C LEU A 393 12.98 18.17 -3.29
N LEU A 394 13.28 19.44 -3.59
CA LEU A 394 12.87 20.07 -4.84
C LEU A 394 13.64 19.55 -6.06
N LEU A 395 14.97 19.43 -5.97
CA LEU A 395 15.78 18.93 -7.08
C LEU A 395 15.55 17.45 -7.36
N SER A 396 15.34 16.64 -6.31
CA SER A 396 15.00 15.24 -6.48
C SER A 396 13.63 15.07 -7.16
N ALA A 397 12.64 15.88 -6.78
CA ALA A 397 11.33 15.87 -7.41
C ALA A 397 11.38 16.32 -8.87
N ALA A 398 12.14 17.38 -9.18
CA ALA A 398 12.30 17.87 -10.54
C ALA A 398 13.02 16.90 -11.49
N ALA A 399 13.79 15.96 -10.94
CA ALA A 399 14.63 15.03 -11.70
C ALA A 399 14.22 13.56 -11.55
N HIS A 400 13.14 13.22 -10.81
CA HIS A 400 12.84 11.85 -10.44
C HIS A 400 12.61 10.91 -11.63
N ASP A 401 12.15 11.44 -12.78
CA ASP A 401 11.88 10.72 -14.03
C ASP A 401 12.68 11.28 -15.23
N VAL A 402 13.76 12.02 -14.99
CA VAL A 402 14.53 12.62 -16.08
C VAL A 402 15.08 11.57 -17.04
N ASP A 403 14.92 11.78 -18.35
CA ASP A 403 15.33 10.87 -19.42
C ASP A 403 14.57 9.52 -19.42
N HIS A 404 13.29 9.55 -19.01
CA HIS A 404 12.42 8.38 -19.03
C HIS A 404 12.04 8.03 -20.48
N PRO A 405 12.22 6.76 -20.93
CA PRO A 405 11.97 6.36 -22.32
C PRO A 405 10.49 6.10 -22.66
N GLY A 406 9.53 6.35 -21.77
CA GLY A 406 8.11 6.02 -21.92
C GLY A 406 7.81 4.52 -21.85
N LEU A 407 8.68 3.74 -21.19
CA LEU A 407 8.61 2.28 -21.05
C LEU A 407 8.94 1.91 -19.61
N ASN A 408 8.24 0.94 -19.02
CA ASN A 408 8.47 0.55 -17.64
C ASN A 408 9.65 -0.45 -17.48
N ASN A 409 10.09 -0.66 -16.23
CA ASN A 409 11.19 -1.57 -15.91
C ASN A 409 10.94 -3.02 -16.40
N ILE A 410 9.67 -3.50 -16.40
CA ILE A 410 9.32 -4.84 -16.89
C ILE A 410 9.63 -4.96 -18.38
N PHE A 411 9.24 -3.97 -19.18
CA PHE A 411 9.55 -3.94 -20.61
C PHE A 411 11.07 -3.90 -20.84
N LEU A 412 11.79 -3.05 -20.11
CA LEU A 412 13.25 -2.94 -20.25
C LEU A 412 13.95 -4.27 -19.96
N ASN A 413 13.54 -4.97 -18.90
CA ASN A 413 14.10 -6.26 -18.50
C ASN A 413 13.77 -7.35 -19.54
N ASN A 414 12.52 -7.42 -20.00
CA ASN A 414 12.08 -8.41 -20.99
C ASN A 414 12.77 -8.25 -22.35
N THR A 415 13.08 -7.02 -22.74
CA THR A 415 13.76 -6.71 -24.01
C THR A 415 15.29 -6.64 -23.88
N ARG A 416 15.84 -6.83 -22.67
CA ARG A 416 17.28 -6.65 -22.39
C ARG A 416 17.79 -5.28 -22.85
N HIS A 417 16.99 -4.26 -22.56
CA HIS A 417 17.34 -2.88 -22.90
C HIS A 417 18.69 -2.47 -22.28
N GLU A 418 19.41 -1.51 -22.88
CA GLU A 418 20.70 -1.04 -22.38
C GLU A 418 20.67 -0.63 -20.91
N LEU A 419 19.61 0.08 -20.47
CA LEU A 419 19.43 0.48 -19.08
C LEU A 419 19.29 -0.75 -18.14
N ALA A 420 18.51 -1.77 -18.55
CA ALA A 420 18.38 -2.98 -17.77
C ALA A 420 19.70 -3.72 -17.60
N MET A 421 20.48 -3.83 -18.69
CA MET A 421 21.81 -4.42 -18.65
C MET A 421 22.79 -3.60 -17.81
N THR A 422 22.75 -2.26 -17.90
CA THR A 422 23.62 -1.34 -17.16
C THR A 422 23.36 -1.43 -15.65
N TYR A 423 22.09 -1.51 -15.24
CA TYR A 423 21.69 -1.51 -13.82
C TYR A 423 21.28 -2.88 -13.29
N ASN A 424 21.56 -3.96 -14.05
CA ASN A 424 21.37 -5.35 -13.65
C ASN A 424 19.93 -5.67 -13.23
N ASP A 425 18.96 -5.19 -13.99
CA ASP A 425 17.52 -5.40 -13.82
C ASP A 425 16.92 -4.86 -12.48
N LYS A 426 17.64 -3.96 -11.80
CA LYS A 426 17.24 -3.43 -10.49
C LYS A 426 16.92 -1.95 -10.56
N SER A 427 15.63 -1.60 -10.50
CA SER A 427 15.16 -0.20 -10.54
C SER A 427 15.89 0.58 -11.65
N SER A 428 15.94 0.00 -12.87
CA SER A 428 16.83 0.46 -13.94
C SER A 428 16.53 1.89 -14.36
N LEU A 429 15.26 2.28 -14.40
CA LEU A 429 14.80 3.62 -14.68
C LEU A 429 15.26 4.60 -13.58
N GLU A 430 14.97 4.29 -12.34
CA GLU A 430 15.23 5.16 -11.19
C GLU A 430 16.74 5.34 -10.96
N GLN A 431 17.54 4.29 -11.19
CA GLN A 431 19.00 4.38 -11.20
C GLN A 431 19.49 5.33 -12.31
N HIS A 432 18.87 5.27 -13.50
CA HIS A 432 19.21 6.13 -14.62
C HIS A 432 18.82 7.59 -14.34
N HIS A 433 17.65 7.84 -13.77
CA HIS A 433 17.20 9.19 -13.41
C HIS A 433 18.15 9.84 -12.39
N ALA A 434 18.53 9.10 -11.34
CA ALA A 434 19.51 9.57 -10.37
C ALA A 434 20.88 9.85 -11.02
N ALA A 435 21.36 8.96 -11.89
CA ALA A 435 22.63 9.16 -12.60
C ALA A 435 22.60 10.40 -13.48
N THR A 436 21.51 10.62 -14.20
CA THR A 436 21.30 11.77 -15.10
C THR A 436 21.26 13.08 -14.31
N LEU A 437 20.57 13.13 -13.14
CA LEU A 437 20.61 14.30 -12.25
C LEU A 437 22.04 14.67 -11.88
N PHE A 438 22.84 13.69 -11.41
CA PHE A 438 24.22 13.98 -11.00
C PHE A 438 25.16 14.27 -12.17
N LYS A 439 24.85 13.80 -13.37
CA LYS A 439 25.54 14.22 -14.60
C LYS A 439 25.28 15.71 -14.88
N CYS A 440 24.03 16.17 -14.86
CA CYS A 440 23.67 17.57 -15.04
C CYS A 440 24.32 18.48 -13.98
N ILE A 441 24.27 18.09 -12.69
CA ILE A 441 24.90 18.83 -11.60
C ILE A 441 26.42 18.99 -11.83
N ARG A 442 27.10 17.93 -12.27
CA ARG A 442 28.54 17.96 -12.54
C ARG A 442 28.87 18.83 -13.74
N GLU A 443 28.14 18.70 -14.86
CA GLU A 443 28.42 19.41 -16.10
C GLU A 443 28.17 20.91 -15.99
N THR A 444 27.26 21.32 -15.11
CA THR A 444 26.93 22.72 -14.86
C THR A 444 27.65 23.33 -13.65
N GLU A 445 28.49 22.53 -12.97
CA GLU A 445 29.21 22.92 -11.75
C GLU A 445 28.28 23.52 -10.66
N LEU A 446 27.01 23.02 -10.60
CA LEU A 446 25.97 23.58 -9.77
C LEU A 446 26.39 23.73 -8.30
N PHE A 447 27.08 22.74 -7.75
CA PHE A 447 27.49 22.66 -6.35
C PHE A 447 28.99 22.91 -6.14
N SER A 448 29.61 23.73 -6.98
CA SER A 448 31.04 24.08 -6.87
C SER A 448 31.42 24.69 -5.51
N ASN A 449 30.47 25.29 -4.79
CA ASN A 449 30.67 25.90 -3.48
C ASN A 449 30.20 25.02 -2.30
N PHE A 450 29.73 23.81 -2.55
CA PHE A 450 29.31 22.90 -1.47
C PHE A 450 30.52 22.34 -0.73
N SER A 451 30.34 22.14 0.58
CA SER A 451 31.28 21.32 1.33
C SER A 451 31.15 19.85 0.88
N ILE A 452 32.19 19.06 1.13
CA ILE A 452 32.16 17.63 0.82
C ILE A 452 31.04 16.92 1.60
N GLN A 453 30.80 17.34 2.83
CA GLN A 453 29.75 16.80 3.69
C GLN A 453 28.36 17.14 3.16
N ASP A 454 28.14 18.42 2.76
CA ASP A 454 26.85 18.86 2.20
C ASP A 454 26.57 18.13 0.88
N PHE A 455 27.58 17.99 0.01
CA PHE A 455 27.42 17.27 -1.24
C PHE A 455 27.14 15.78 -1.02
N LYS A 456 27.84 15.14 -0.05
CA LYS A 456 27.62 13.74 0.30
C LYS A 456 26.19 13.54 0.83
N TYR A 457 25.74 14.40 1.72
CA TYR A 457 24.38 14.36 2.27
C TYR A 457 23.32 14.58 1.18
N PHE A 458 23.50 15.60 0.35
CA PHE A 458 22.62 15.85 -0.79
C PHE A 458 22.52 14.62 -1.69
N ARG A 459 23.69 14.07 -2.09
CA ARG A 459 23.74 12.92 -2.99
C ARG A 459 23.06 11.68 -2.39
N GLU A 460 23.35 11.36 -1.13
CA GLU A 460 22.75 10.22 -0.43
C GLU A 460 21.22 10.33 -0.40
N LYS A 461 20.70 11.47 0.01
CA LYS A 461 19.26 11.66 0.15
C LYS A 461 18.55 11.72 -1.21
N SER A 462 19.11 12.41 -2.18
CA SER A 462 18.52 12.48 -3.54
C SER A 462 18.47 11.11 -4.22
N ILE A 463 19.52 10.29 -4.09
CA ILE A 463 19.50 8.92 -4.63
C ILE A 463 18.43 8.09 -3.94
N SER A 464 18.36 8.11 -2.60
CA SER A 464 17.33 7.37 -1.83
C SER A 464 15.91 7.75 -2.29
N MET A 465 15.64 9.04 -2.38
CA MET A 465 14.34 9.57 -2.81
C MET A 465 13.96 9.11 -4.22
N ILE A 466 14.87 9.22 -5.18
CA ILE A 466 14.59 8.83 -6.56
C ILE A 466 14.38 7.31 -6.67
N LEU A 467 15.20 6.51 -5.99
CA LEU A 467 15.02 5.05 -5.97
C LEU A 467 13.71 4.61 -5.28
N SER A 468 13.16 5.41 -4.38
CA SER A 468 11.88 5.11 -3.72
C SER A 468 10.65 5.31 -4.63
N THR A 469 10.81 5.90 -5.81
CA THR A 469 9.71 6.04 -6.78
C THR A 469 9.47 4.76 -7.60
N ASP A 470 10.37 3.75 -7.54
CA ASP A 470 10.11 2.45 -8.14
C ASP A 470 8.88 1.78 -7.51
N ASN A 471 7.81 1.64 -8.29
CA ASN A 471 6.56 1.03 -7.85
C ASN A 471 6.73 -0.42 -7.36
N ALA A 472 7.76 -1.15 -7.83
CA ALA A 472 8.09 -2.48 -7.31
C ALA A 472 8.54 -2.45 -5.84
N MET A 473 9.05 -1.30 -5.37
CA MET A 473 9.48 -1.10 -3.99
C MET A 473 8.37 -0.56 -3.08
N HIS A 474 7.22 -0.10 -3.65
CA HIS A 474 6.13 0.52 -2.91
C HIS A 474 5.74 -0.24 -1.64
N GLY A 475 5.44 -1.54 -1.75
CA GLY A 475 5.01 -2.35 -0.60
C GLY A 475 6.08 -2.46 0.49
N LYS A 476 7.35 -2.59 0.11
CA LYS A 476 8.48 -2.68 1.04
C LYS A 476 8.68 -1.35 1.80
N ASP A 477 8.70 -0.23 1.07
CA ASP A 477 8.95 1.08 1.67
C ASP A 477 7.76 1.55 2.49
N PHE A 478 6.54 1.25 2.07
CA PHE A 478 5.33 1.45 2.84
C PHE A 478 5.34 0.69 4.18
N ASN A 479 5.75 -0.59 4.17
CA ASN A 479 5.85 -1.39 5.39
C ASN A 479 6.95 -0.86 6.32
N LYS A 480 8.09 -0.42 5.77
CA LYS A 480 9.15 0.23 6.52
C LYS A 480 8.65 1.50 7.21
N LEU A 481 7.90 2.35 6.49
CA LEU A 481 7.30 3.55 7.06
C LEU A 481 6.35 3.22 8.21
N LYS A 482 5.43 2.26 8.01
CA LYS A 482 4.47 1.84 9.05
C LYS A 482 5.17 1.30 10.30
N ALA A 483 6.22 0.50 10.12
CA ALA A 483 7.02 -0.01 11.23
C ALA A 483 7.68 1.13 12.03
N ARG A 484 8.21 2.15 11.35
CA ARG A 484 8.79 3.32 12.01
C ARG A 484 7.74 4.16 12.73
N LEU A 485 6.60 4.41 12.11
CA LEU A 485 5.50 5.16 12.73
C LEU A 485 4.94 4.46 13.98
N ALA A 486 4.97 3.12 14.01
CA ALA A 486 4.57 2.35 15.18
C ALA A 486 5.59 2.40 16.33
N SER A 487 6.79 2.90 16.09
CA SER A 487 7.84 3.02 17.11
C SER A 487 7.64 4.29 17.95
N ASN A 488 7.83 4.17 19.27
CA ASN A 488 7.69 5.30 20.21
C ASN A 488 8.76 6.38 20.02
N ASP A 489 9.77 6.11 19.20
CA ASP A 489 10.93 6.98 18.99
C ASP A 489 10.96 7.56 17.56
N PHE A 490 9.84 7.54 16.83
CA PHE A 490 9.74 8.15 15.51
C PHE A 490 10.01 9.67 15.60
N ASP A 491 11.00 10.14 14.82
CA ASP A 491 11.41 11.55 14.77
C ASP A 491 11.66 11.99 13.32
N PRO A 492 10.65 12.60 12.66
CA PRO A 492 10.76 13.09 11.28
C PRO A 492 11.77 14.23 11.12
N GLY A 493 12.10 14.93 12.21
CA GLY A 493 13.07 16.05 12.20
C GLY A 493 14.52 15.61 12.33
N SER A 494 14.79 14.31 12.56
CA SER A 494 16.14 13.79 12.80
C SER A 494 16.34 12.42 12.15
N LYS A 495 16.27 11.32 12.91
CA LYS A 495 16.64 9.99 12.46
C LYS A 495 15.75 9.39 11.36
N ASP A 496 14.47 9.78 11.34
CA ASP A 496 13.50 9.32 10.34
C ASP A 496 13.32 10.30 9.17
N LYS A 497 14.10 11.37 9.13
CA LYS A 497 14.03 12.39 8.07
C LYS A 497 14.17 11.80 6.67
N GLY A 498 15.11 10.86 6.48
CA GLY A 498 15.32 10.20 5.19
C GLY A 498 14.10 9.41 4.72
N ILE A 499 13.49 8.62 5.62
CA ILE A 499 12.25 7.88 5.29
C ILE A 499 11.12 8.85 4.95
N CYS A 500 11.01 9.98 5.65
CA CYS A 500 10.01 11.00 5.33
C CYS A 500 10.26 11.61 3.94
N PHE A 501 11.50 11.88 3.57
CA PHE A 501 11.84 12.40 2.24
C PHE A 501 11.45 11.43 1.14
N ASP A 502 11.83 10.15 1.27
CA ASP A 502 11.46 9.07 0.36
C ASP A 502 9.92 8.98 0.22
N THR A 503 9.23 9.02 1.37
CA THR A 503 7.76 8.96 1.43
C THR A 503 7.09 10.15 0.75
N LEU A 504 7.60 11.37 0.93
CA LEU A 504 7.02 12.58 0.33
C LEU A 504 7.15 12.59 -1.18
N LEU A 505 8.32 12.18 -1.72
CA LEU A 505 8.50 12.11 -3.16
C LEU A 505 7.61 11.05 -3.78
N HIS A 506 7.60 9.84 -3.22
CA HIS A 506 6.73 8.78 -3.73
C HIS A 506 5.23 9.14 -3.62
N ALA A 507 4.79 9.77 -2.52
CA ALA A 507 3.42 10.25 -2.39
C ALA A 507 3.07 11.31 -3.45
N ALA A 508 4.02 12.21 -3.77
CA ALA A 508 3.82 13.23 -4.79
C ALA A 508 3.75 12.61 -6.20
N ASP A 509 4.53 11.59 -6.47
CA ASP A 509 4.55 10.86 -7.74
C ASP A 509 3.23 10.14 -8.01
N ILE A 510 2.66 9.45 -7.01
CA ILE A 510 1.36 8.78 -7.12
C ILE A 510 0.16 9.70 -6.81
N SER A 511 0.33 11.02 -6.83
CA SER A 511 -0.65 12.00 -6.34
C SER A 511 -1.81 12.32 -7.29
N ASN A 512 -1.88 11.74 -8.48
CA ASN A 512 -2.93 12.07 -9.45
C ASN A 512 -4.35 12.01 -8.85
N PRO A 513 -4.75 10.96 -8.08
CA PRO A 513 -6.07 10.90 -7.43
C PRO A 513 -6.28 11.90 -6.28
N PHE A 514 -5.24 12.57 -5.81
CA PHE A 514 -5.31 13.62 -4.79
C PHE A 514 -5.67 14.99 -5.39
N LYS A 515 -5.62 15.12 -6.72
CA LYS A 515 -5.94 16.34 -7.46
C LYS A 515 -7.45 16.43 -7.76
N PRO A 516 -7.99 17.64 -7.99
CA PRO A 516 -9.34 17.80 -8.54
C PRO A 516 -9.54 16.99 -9.82
N MET A 517 -10.77 16.45 -10.01
CA MET A 517 -11.09 15.53 -11.12
C MET A 517 -10.67 16.07 -12.49
N LYS A 518 -10.82 17.37 -12.74
CA LYS A 518 -10.42 18.05 -13.96
C LYS A 518 -8.96 17.79 -14.36
N ASN A 519 -8.04 17.77 -13.38
CA ASN A 519 -6.63 17.50 -13.59
C ASN A 519 -6.35 15.99 -13.56
N TYR A 520 -7.01 15.25 -12.64
CA TYR A 520 -6.84 13.82 -12.50
C TYR A 520 -7.26 13.05 -13.76
N GLU A 521 -8.38 13.42 -14.38
CA GLU A 521 -8.82 12.79 -15.63
C GLU A 521 -7.79 12.97 -16.76
N LYS A 522 -7.22 14.17 -16.90
CA LYS A 522 -6.13 14.42 -17.88
C LYS A 522 -4.93 13.52 -17.63
N TRP A 523 -4.52 13.36 -16.37
CA TRP A 523 -3.43 12.46 -15.98
C TRP A 523 -3.75 10.99 -16.26
N THR A 524 -4.96 10.55 -15.97
CA THR A 524 -5.42 9.20 -16.25
C THR A 524 -5.26 8.82 -17.71
N PHE A 525 -5.71 9.66 -18.62
CA PHE A 525 -5.58 9.38 -20.06
C PHE A 525 -4.16 9.49 -20.57
N ARG A 526 -3.33 10.32 -19.97
CA ARG A 526 -1.91 10.40 -20.32
C ARG A 526 -1.15 9.15 -19.91
N VAL A 527 -1.30 8.69 -18.67
CA VAL A 527 -0.59 7.49 -18.19
C VAL A 527 -1.08 6.23 -18.90
N LEU A 528 -2.39 6.05 -19.07
CA LEU A 528 -2.91 4.89 -19.80
C LEU A 528 -2.54 4.94 -21.29
N GLY A 529 -2.53 6.13 -21.89
CA GLY A 529 -2.07 6.30 -23.27
C GLY A 529 -0.64 5.83 -23.47
N GLU A 530 0.27 6.17 -22.55
CA GLU A 530 1.66 5.72 -22.55
C GLU A 530 1.78 4.21 -22.32
N PHE A 531 1.04 3.67 -21.36
CA PHE A 531 0.96 2.21 -21.14
C PHE A 531 0.47 1.46 -22.38
N TRP A 532 -0.55 1.98 -23.05
CA TRP A 532 -1.07 1.36 -24.28
C TRP A 532 -0.08 1.43 -25.45
N GLN A 533 0.71 2.50 -25.55
CA GLN A 533 1.82 2.54 -26.53
C GLN A 533 2.87 1.47 -26.24
N GLN A 534 3.19 1.22 -24.97
CA GLN A 534 4.05 0.10 -24.59
C GLN A 534 3.41 -1.24 -24.96
N GLY A 535 2.14 -1.47 -24.63
CA GLY A 535 1.44 -2.72 -24.91
C GLY A 535 1.33 -3.01 -26.43
N ASP A 536 1.19 -1.97 -27.25
CA ASP A 536 1.24 -2.14 -28.70
C ASP A 536 2.64 -2.59 -29.17
N ARG A 537 3.72 -2.01 -28.61
CA ARG A 537 5.11 -2.47 -28.88
C ARG A 537 5.34 -3.91 -28.40
N GLU A 538 4.83 -4.29 -27.25
CA GLU A 538 4.92 -5.65 -26.73
C GLU A 538 4.27 -6.65 -27.70
N LYS A 539 3.07 -6.33 -28.22
CA LYS A 539 2.38 -7.15 -29.25
C LYS A 539 3.18 -7.28 -30.52
N ASP A 540 3.71 -6.16 -31.04
CA ASP A 540 4.51 -6.15 -32.28
C ASP A 540 5.78 -7.00 -32.13
N MET A 541 6.35 -7.06 -30.93
CA MET A 541 7.52 -7.89 -30.60
C MET A 541 7.16 -9.33 -30.23
N GLY A 542 5.88 -9.69 -30.17
CA GLY A 542 5.43 -11.02 -29.73
C GLY A 542 5.67 -11.31 -28.24
N LEU A 543 5.80 -10.26 -27.42
CA LEU A 543 5.97 -10.37 -25.99
C LEU A 543 4.60 -10.47 -25.29
N PRO A 544 4.52 -11.07 -24.08
CA PRO A 544 3.34 -10.95 -23.24
C PRO A 544 3.05 -9.48 -22.93
N VAL A 545 1.80 -9.06 -23.07
CA VAL A 545 1.42 -7.69 -22.78
C VAL A 545 1.38 -7.46 -21.27
N THR A 546 2.10 -6.45 -20.80
CA THR A 546 2.14 -6.07 -19.39
C THR A 546 0.74 -5.64 -18.91
N MET A 547 0.44 -5.92 -17.65
CA MET A 547 -0.84 -5.56 -17.03
C MET A 547 -1.14 -4.07 -17.22
N LEU A 548 -2.39 -3.73 -17.55
CA LEU A 548 -2.90 -2.40 -17.90
C LEU A 548 -2.39 -1.82 -19.23
N CYS A 549 -1.46 -2.48 -19.91
CA CYS A 549 -0.92 -2.02 -21.20
C CYS A 549 -1.77 -2.46 -22.41
N ASP A 550 -2.78 -3.31 -22.24
CA ASP A 550 -3.67 -3.67 -23.35
C ASP A 550 -4.93 -2.79 -23.39
N ARG A 551 -4.98 -1.88 -24.37
CA ARG A 551 -6.13 -0.97 -24.59
C ARG A 551 -7.46 -1.69 -24.85
N ARG A 552 -7.42 -2.97 -25.32
CA ARG A 552 -8.62 -3.75 -25.63
C ARG A 552 -9.23 -4.43 -24.41
N THR A 553 -8.48 -4.57 -23.34
CA THR A 553 -8.92 -5.28 -22.12
C THR A 553 -8.95 -4.38 -20.90
N THR A 554 -8.26 -3.23 -20.92
CA THR A 554 -8.15 -2.33 -19.79
C THR A 554 -9.40 -1.46 -19.65
N ASN A 555 -10.23 -1.74 -18.63
CA ASN A 555 -11.29 -0.83 -18.22
C ASN A 555 -10.68 0.34 -17.41
N VAL A 556 -10.75 1.55 -17.97
CA VAL A 556 -10.17 2.76 -17.38
C VAL A 556 -10.67 2.98 -15.95
N ALA A 557 -11.98 2.95 -15.74
CA ALA A 557 -12.57 3.21 -14.42
C ALA A 557 -12.13 2.17 -13.37
N LYS A 558 -12.14 0.87 -13.72
CA LYS A 558 -11.67 -0.18 -12.81
C LYS A 558 -10.18 -0.04 -12.49
N SER A 559 -9.36 0.34 -13.47
CA SER A 559 -7.91 0.57 -13.23
C SER A 559 -7.67 1.69 -12.24
N GLN A 560 -8.43 2.81 -12.34
CA GLN A 560 -8.30 3.93 -11.43
C GLN A 560 -8.81 3.62 -10.02
N ILE A 561 -9.93 2.89 -9.89
CA ILE A 561 -10.41 2.42 -8.58
C ILE A 561 -9.37 1.52 -7.92
N GLY A 562 -8.80 0.57 -8.67
CA GLY A 562 -7.75 -0.30 -8.16
C GLY A 562 -6.50 0.50 -7.73
N PHE A 563 -6.07 1.47 -8.53
CA PHE A 563 -4.95 2.34 -8.18
C PHE A 563 -5.20 3.13 -6.88
N ILE A 564 -6.40 3.71 -6.74
CA ILE A 564 -6.79 4.40 -5.51
C ILE A 564 -6.79 3.44 -4.31
N ASP A 565 -7.40 2.27 -4.44
CA ASP A 565 -7.62 1.37 -3.31
C ASP A 565 -6.35 0.67 -2.83
N PHE A 566 -5.47 0.30 -3.76
CA PHE A 566 -4.29 -0.50 -3.43
C PHE A 566 -3.02 0.34 -3.23
N MET A 567 -2.88 1.45 -3.94
CA MET A 567 -1.68 2.27 -3.90
C MET A 567 -1.90 3.57 -3.12
N VAL A 568 -2.86 4.40 -3.53
CA VAL A 568 -2.95 5.79 -3.06
C VAL A 568 -3.57 5.91 -1.68
N LEU A 569 -4.77 5.40 -1.48
CA LEU A 569 -5.53 5.61 -0.25
C LEU A 569 -4.84 5.03 1.00
N PRO A 570 -4.29 3.80 0.99
CA PRO A 570 -3.53 3.27 2.13
C PRO A 570 -2.29 4.11 2.44
N TYR A 571 -1.59 4.57 1.40
CA TYR A 571 -0.37 5.36 1.53
C TYR A 571 -0.65 6.74 2.13
N TYR A 572 -1.64 7.45 1.60
CA TYR A 572 -2.05 8.77 2.08
C TYR A 572 -2.65 8.74 3.50
N ASN A 573 -3.41 7.70 3.86
CA ASN A 573 -3.87 7.48 5.24
C ASN A 573 -2.70 7.31 6.22
N THR A 574 -1.60 6.73 5.76
CA THR A 574 -0.39 6.59 6.58
C THR A 574 0.40 7.89 6.61
N LEU A 575 0.55 8.57 5.47
CA LEU A 575 1.20 9.88 5.37
C LEU A 575 0.52 10.95 6.24
N GLN A 576 -0.81 10.88 6.38
CA GLN A 576 -1.58 11.77 7.26
C GLN A 576 -1.12 11.72 8.74
N GLN A 577 -0.51 10.62 9.18
CA GLN A 577 0.06 10.54 10.54
C GLN A 577 1.31 11.43 10.69
N ILE A 578 2.01 11.69 9.58
CA ILE A 578 3.15 12.62 9.52
C ILE A 578 2.66 14.03 9.22
N LEU A 579 1.70 14.18 8.31
CA LEU A 579 1.15 15.44 7.81
C LEU A 579 -0.35 15.54 8.15
N PRO A 580 -0.74 15.90 9.38
CA PRO A 580 -2.16 15.91 9.80
C PRO A 580 -3.05 16.82 8.94
N VAL A 581 -2.49 17.90 8.37
CA VAL A 581 -3.21 18.83 7.48
C VAL A 581 -3.75 18.13 6.22
N LEU A 582 -3.18 17.00 5.80
CA LEU A 582 -3.70 16.22 4.67
C LEU A 582 -5.14 15.75 4.88
N ALA A 583 -5.60 15.65 6.13
CA ALA A 583 -7.00 15.29 6.44
C ALA A 583 -8.01 16.17 5.68
N GLU A 584 -7.70 17.45 5.49
CA GLU A 584 -8.56 18.43 4.80
C GLU A 584 -8.75 18.11 3.31
N PHE A 585 -7.83 17.33 2.73
CA PHE A 585 -7.79 17.03 1.29
C PHE A 585 -8.16 15.57 0.96
N MET A 586 -8.32 14.71 1.96
CA MET A 586 -8.58 13.27 1.74
C MET A 586 -9.94 12.99 1.09
N GLU A 587 -10.93 13.88 1.28
CA GLU A 587 -12.24 13.72 0.65
C GLU A 587 -12.16 13.76 -0.88
N GLN A 588 -11.21 14.53 -1.44
CA GLN A 588 -10.99 14.59 -2.89
C GLN A 588 -10.67 13.22 -3.50
N ILE A 589 -9.87 12.39 -2.82
CA ILE A 589 -9.59 11.02 -3.28
C ILE A 589 -10.87 10.19 -3.30
N SER A 590 -11.72 10.34 -2.28
CA SER A 590 -12.98 9.61 -2.16
C SER A 590 -14.01 10.06 -3.22
N GLU A 591 -14.05 11.34 -3.53
CA GLU A 591 -14.87 11.90 -4.61
C GLU A 591 -14.44 11.40 -5.97
N ASN A 592 -13.13 11.41 -6.24
CA ASN A 592 -12.55 10.91 -7.48
C ASN A 592 -12.81 9.41 -7.65
N LYS A 593 -12.71 8.61 -6.57
CA LYS A 593 -13.07 7.19 -6.61
C LYS A 593 -14.55 6.99 -6.95
N ARG A 594 -15.44 7.81 -6.38
CA ARG A 594 -16.89 7.76 -6.63
C ARG A 594 -17.21 8.06 -8.09
N TYR A 595 -16.59 9.10 -8.65
CA TYR A 595 -16.70 9.42 -10.07
C TYR A 595 -16.33 8.21 -10.94
N TRP A 596 -15.17 7.58 -10.71
CA TRP A 596 -14.77 6.41 -11.51
C TRP A 596 -15.70 5.21 -11.31
N ALA A 597 -16.26 5.03 -10.11
CA ALA A 597 -17.23 3.95 -9.87
C ALA A 597 -18.51 4.10 -10.74
N GLU A 598 -18.95 5.33 -10.97
CA GLU A 598 -20.09 5.64 -11.85
C GLU A 598 -19.76 5.42 -13.33
N GLN A 599 -18.48 5.45 -13.72
CA GLN A 599 -18.05 5.29 -15.11
C GLN A 599 -17.75 3.82 -15.52
N ILE A 600 -17.82 2.85 -14.61
CA ILE A 600 -17.43 1.45 -14.89
C ILE A 600 -18.20 0.87 -16.10
N GLU A 601 -19.51 1.03 -16.14
CA GLU A 601 -20.35 0.47 -17.21
C GLU A 601 -20.11 1.18 -18.54
N HIS A 602 -19.89 2.49 -18.51
CA HIS A 602 -19.53 3.27 -19.69
C HIS A 602 -18.25 2.71 -20.35
N TYR A 603 -17.18 2.58 -19.60
CA TYR A 603 -15.91 2.03 -20.14
C TYR A 603 -15.99 0.54 -20.45
N GLN A 604 -16.86 -0.23 -19.78
CA GLN A 604 -17.11 -1.63 -20.17
C GLN A 604 -17.83 -1.72 -21.52
N THR A 605 -18.77 -0.85 -21.77
CA THR A 605 -19.47 -0.80 -23.07
C THR A 605 -18.52 -0.40 -24.19
N LEU A 606 -17.63 0.57 -23.97
CA LEU A 606 -16.61 0.95 -24.95
C LEU A 606 -15.69 -0.20 -25.31
N LEU A 607 -15.26 -1.00 -24.32
CA LEU A 607 -14.42 -2.19 -24.58
C LEU A 607 -15.15 -3.26 -25.39
N ASN A 608 -16.45 -3.43 -25.18
CA ASN A 608 -17.25 -4.44 -25.89
C ASN A 608 -17.57 -4.03 -27.34
N THR A 609 -17.39 -2.75 -27.70
CA THR A 609 -17.64 -2.20 -29.06
C THR A 609 -16.37 -2.07 -29.91
N GLN A 610 -15.19 -2.27 -29.35
CA GLN A 610 -13.90 -2.35 -30.01
C GLN A 610 -13.58 -3.80 -30.42
#